data_f91bb25e9345242eb45f5ba47d3c2a92
#
_entry.id   f91bb25e9345242eb45f5ba47d3c2a92
#
_cell.length_a   1.000
_cell.length_b   1.000
_cell.length_c   1.000
_cell.angle_alpha   90.00
_cell.angle_beta   90.00
_cell.angle_gamma   90.00
#
_symmetry.space_group_name_H-M   'P 1'
#
loop_
_entity.id
_entity.type
_entity.pdbx_description
1 polymer ?
#
loop_
_entity_poly.entity_id
_entity_poly.type
_entity_poly.pdbx_seq_one_letter_code
_entity_poly.pdbx_strand_id
1 'polypeptide(L)'
;MATAIVMAGLGVLVMLVPLKASAYEFSSLSVGLMGSGYFAGLVIGCIFAPAIIGKVGHIRAFSAFTACVTVTPLAHTLLADPVSWTALRLLQGLCCAGLWLVIESWLNAASDTETRGRVLGAYTLIQLALQTVGMQLVGVIDIDGTALFTIA
;
A
#
# COMPACT_ATOMS: atom_id res chain seq x y z
N MET A 1 15.31 1.19 5.55
CA MET A 1 14.70 0.00 6.19
C MET A 1 13.19 0.14 6.33
N ALA A 2 12.63 1.23 6.88
CA ALA A 2 11.17 1.40 7.02
C ALA A 2 10.39 1.21 5.72
N THR A 3 10.82 1.82 4.63
CA THR A 3 10.18 1.66 3.30
C THR A 3 10.14 0.22 2.82
N ALA A 4 11.20 -0.56 3.08
CA ALA A 4 11.26 -1.97 2.69
C ALA A 4 10.21 -2.83 3.42
N ILE A 5 10.02 -2.58 4.71
CA ILE A 5 9.00 -3.27 5.51
C ILE A 5 7.60 -2.93 4.99
N VAL A 6 7.32 -1.64 4.73
CA VAL A 6 6.03 -1.21 4.18
C VAL A 6 5.76 -1.84 2.81
N MET A 7 6.78 -1.95 1.93
CA MET A 7 6.61 -2.58 0.61
C MET A 7 6.31 -4.08 0.71
N ALA A 8 6.97 -4.79 1.61
CA ALA A 8 6.68 -6.20 1.87
C ALA A 8 5.26 -6.37 2.45
N GLY A 9 4.86 -5.54 3.42
CA GLY A 9 3.52 -5.52 3.98
C GLY A 9 2.43 -5.25 2.93
N LEU A 10 2.66 -4.30 2.01
CA LEU A 10 1.76 -4.07 0.88
C LEU A 10 1.63 -5.31 -0.02
N GLY A 11 2.72 -6.05 -0.22
CA GLY A 11 2.70 -7.34 -0.94
C GLY A 11 1.81 -8.36 -0.25
N VAL A 12 1.92 -8.51 1.06
CA VAL A 12 1.03 -9.37 1.87
C VAL A 12 -0.43 -8.98 1.64
N LEU A 13 -0.78 -7.68 1.73
CA LEU A 13 -2.16 -7.21 1.60
C LEU A 13 -2.77 -7.42 0.21
N VAL A 14 -1.97 -7.36 -0.85
CA VAL A 14 -2.45 -7.62 -2.22
C VAL A 14 -3.05 -9.01 -2.34
N MET A 15 -2.44 -10.01 -1.69
CA MET A 15 -2.92 -11.40 -1.69
C MET A 15 -3.91 -11.69 -0.56
N LEU A 16 -3.66 -11.13 0.62
CA LEU A 16 -4.44 -11.44 1.82
C LEU A 16 -5.89 -10.93 1.72
N VAL A 17 -6.11 -9.72 1.20
CA VAL A 17 -7.45 -9.11 1.15
C VAL A 17 -8.42 -9.93 0.28
N PRO A 18 -8.11 -10.29 -0.99
CA PRO A 18 -8.99 -11.14 -1.78
C PRO A 18 -9.22 -12.52 -1.16
N LEU A 19 -8.18 -13.09 -0.57
CA LEU A 19 -8.22 -14.42 0.03
C LEU A 19 -9.15 -14.46 1.25
N LYS A 20 -9.02 -13.49 2.15
CA LYS A 20 -9.91 -13.33 3.30
C LYS A 20 -11.33 -12.95 2.90
N ALA A 21 -11.50 -12.09 1.90
CA ALA A 21 -12.82 -11.75 1.36
C ALA A 21 -13.56 -13.01 0.84
N SER A 22 -12.82 -13.93 0.20
CA SER A 22 -13.36 -15.23 -0.21
C SER A 22 -13.70 -16.13 0.96
N ALA A 23 -12.88 -16.13 2.02
CA ALA A 23 -13.13 -16.90 3.24
C ALA A 23 -14.35 -16.37 4.04
N TYR A 24 -14.66 -15.06 3.93
CA TYR A 24 -15.89 -14.44 4.45
C TYR A 24 -17.09 -14.60 3.52
N GLU A 25 -16.98 -15.40 2.46
CA GLU A 25 -18.03 -15.63 1.47
C GLU A 25 -18.55 -14.34 0.79
N PHE A 26 -17.70 -13.33 0.67
CA PHE A 26 -18.06 -12.10 -0.05
C PHE A 26 -18.28 -12.41 -1.54
N SER A 27 -19.26 -11.74 -2.15
CA SER A 27 -19.55 -11.94 -3.56
C SER A 27 -18.35 -11.55 -4.44
N SER A 28 -18.20 -12.20 -5.59
CA SER A 28 -17.15 -11.87 -6.57
C SER A 28 -17.18 -10.41 -6.99
N LEU A 29 -18.37 -9.80 -7.02
CA LEU A 29 -18.55 -8.37 -7.29
C LEU A 29 -17.90 -7.53 -6.17
N SER A 30 -18.11 -7.89 -4.90
CA SER A 30 -17.55 -7.18 -3.76
C SER A 30 -16.01 -7.24 -3.78
N VAL A 31 -15.45 -8.42 -4.08
CA VAL A 31 -13.98 -8.58 -4.22
C VAL A 31 -13.44 -7.72 -5.37
N GLY A 32 -14.13 -7.68 -6.49
CA GLY A 32 -13.79 -6.80 -7.62
C GLY A 32 -13.85 -5.32 -7.26
N LEU A 33 -14.87 -4.89 -6.50
CA LEU A 33 -15.00 -3.52 -6.02
C LEU A 33 -13.87 -3.12 -5.05
N MET A 34 -13.41 -4.02 -4.19
CA MET A 34 -12.25 -3.77 -3.32
C MET A 34 -10.98 -3.52 -4.12
N GLY A 35 -10.73 -4.31 -5.17
CA GLY A 35 -9.63 -4.10 -6.10
C GLY A 35 -9.75 -2.76 -6.83
N SER A 36 -10.91 -2.49 -7.41
CA SER A 36 -11.21 -1.22 -8.11
C SER A 36 -11.09 -0.02 -7.18
N GLY A 37 -11.54 -0.16 -5.93
CA GLY A 37 -11.42 0.86 -4.90
C GLY A 37 -9.96 1.24 -4.61
N TYR A 38 -9.07 0.25 -4.52
CA TYR A 38 -7.64 0.51 -4.35
C TYR A 38 -7.05 1.31 -5.52
N PHE A 39 -7.34 0.92 -6.76
CA PHE A 39 -6.85 1.63 -7.94
C PHE A 39 -7.47 3.03 -8.07
N ALA A 40 -8.75 3.18 -7.76
CA ALA A 40 -9.39 4.50 -7.70
C ALA A 40 -8.70 5.39 -6.65
N GLY A 41 -8.38 4.83 -5.48
CA GLY A 41 -7.60 5.50 -4.45
C GLY A 41 -6.22 5.97 -4.95
N LEU A 42 -5.50 5.12 -5.68
CA LEU A 42 -4.22 5.50 -6.29
C LEU A 42 -4.38 6.71 -7.23
N VAL A 43 -5.37 6.70 -8.11
CA VAL A 43 -5.62 7.80 -9.05
C VAL A 43 -5.93 9.09 -8.28
N ILE A 44 -6.81 9.03 -7.29
CA ILE A 44 -7.15 10.16 -6.43
C ILE A 44 -5.91 10.66 -5.69
N GLY A 45 -5.12 9.75 -5.14
CA GLY A 45 -3.87 10.07 -4.46
C GLY A 45 -2.86 10.78 -5.35
N CYS A 46 -2.67 10.35 -6.58
CA CYS A 46 -1.81 11.03 -7.56
C CYS A 46 -2.23 12.49 -7.82
N ILE A 47 -3.53 12.77 -7.76
CA ILE A 47 -4.05 14.13 -7.99
C ILE A 47 -3.87 15.02 -6.74
N PHE A 48 -4.18 14.50 -5.56
CA PHE A 48 -4.23 15.31 -4.33
C PHE A 48 -2.95 15.30 -3.50
N ALA A 49 -2.13 14.23 -3.56
CA ALA A 49 -0.92 14.14 -2.76
C ALA A 49 0.10 15.27 -3.03
N PRO A 50 0.31 15.76 -4.27
CA PRO A 50 1.22 16.88 -4.50
C PRO A 50 0.83 18.13 -3.72
N ALA A 51 -0.47 18.46 -3.65
CA ALA A 51 -0.98 19.60 -2.92
C ALA A 51 -0.82 19.44 -1.40
N ILE A 52 -1.01 18.22 -0.89
CA ILE A 52 -0.80 17.90 0.53
C ILE A 52 0.69 18.05 0.87
N ILE A 53 1.57 17.42 0.08
CA ILE A 53 3.03 17.47 0.29
C ILE A 53 3.53 18.92 0.25
N GLY A 54 3.04 19.73 -0.69
CA GLY A 54 3.40 21.14 -0.81
C GLY A 54 2.99 21.98 0.41
N LYS A 55 1.87 21.63 1.07
CA LYS A 55 1.38 22.36 2.26
C LYS A 55 2.06 21.93 3.56
N VAL A 56 2.24 20.63 3.78
CA VAL A 56 2.72 20.10 5.07
C VAL A 56 4.21 19.75 5.06
N GLY A 57 4.81 19.67 3.89
CA GLY A 57 6.20 19.25 3.68
C GLY A 57 6.36 17.73 3.60
N HIS A 58 7.47 17.29 3.00
CA HIS A 58 7.73 15.89 2.67
C HIS A 58 7.76 14.97 3.91
N ILE A 59 8.45 15.37 5.00
CA ILE A 59 8.61 14.52 6.19
C ILE A 59 7.27 14.26 6.87
N ARG A 60 6.45 15.31 7.04
CA ARG A 60 5.12 15.18 7.67
C ARG A 60 4.17 14.38 6.78
N ALA A 61 4.20 14.62 5.47
CA ALA A 61 3.40 13.86 4.50
C ALA A 61 3.78 12.37 4.53
N PHE A 62 5.09 12.06 4.49
CA PHE A 62 5.59 10.68 4.61
C PHE A 62 5.06 9.99 5.86
N SER A 63 5.21 10.64 7.03
CA SER A 63 4.76 10.07 8.30
C SER A 63 3.25 9.83 8.33
N ALA A 64 2.45 10.78 7.81
CA ALA A 64 1.00 10.65 7.77
C ALA A 64 0.55 9.52 6.83
N PHE A 65 1.09 9.46 5.61
CA PHE A 65 0.75 8.41 4.66
C PHE A 65 1.20 7.03 5.15
N THR A 66 2.40 6.92 5.73
CA THR A 66 2.88 5.66 6.31
C THR A 66 1.98 5.20 7.45
N ALA A 67 1.60 6.09 8.37
CA ALA A 67 0.69 5.75 9.47
C ALA A 67 -0.66 5.25 8.96
N CYS A 68 -1.25 5.92 7.96
CA CYS A 68 -2.50 5.46 7.34
C CYS A 68 -2.36 4.08 6.69
N VAL A 69 -1.28 3.86 5.92
CA VAL A 69 -1.03 2.56 5.27
C VAL A 69 -0.86 1.45 6.30
N THR A 70 -0.23 1.72 7.45
CA THR A 70 -0.02 0.74 8.52
C THR A 70 -1.30 0.45 9.32
N VAL A 71 -2.19 1.45 9.49
CA VAL A 71 -3.44 1.27 10.25
C VAL A 71 -4.52 0.57 9.42
N THR A 72 -4.53 0.73 8.10
CA THR A 72 -5.58 0.13 7.25
C THR A 72 -5.67 -1.39 7.34
N PRO A 73 -4.57 -2.19 7.39
CA PRO A 73 -4.66 -3.63 7.62
C PRO A 73 -5.36 -4.00 8.93
N LEU A 74 -5.00 -3.30 10.00
CA LEU A 74 -5.62 -3.54 11.31
C LEU A 74 -7.13 -3.22 11.29
N ALA A 75 -7.53 -2.17 10.58
CA ALA A 75 -8.93 -1.82 10.42
C ALA A 75 -9.74 -2.91 9.68
N HIS A 76 -9.12 -3.64 8.73
CA HIS A 76 -9.77 -4.78 8.07
C HIS A 76 -10.13 -5.91 9.05
N THR A 77 -9.38 -6.07 10.16
CA THR A 77 -9.70 -7.11 11.16
C THR A 77 -10.89 -6.73 12.04
N LEU A 78 -11.16 -5.43 12.20
CA LEU A 78 -12.23 -4.92 13.05
C LEU A 78 -13.57 -4.80 12.32
N LEU A 79 -13.54 -4.70 11.01
CA LEU A 79 -14.71 -4.47 10.16
C LEU A 79 -14.84 -5.66 9.20
N ALA A 80 -15.92 -6.42 9.30
CA ALA A 80 -16.13 -7.62 8.50
C ALA A 80 -17.27 -7.42 7.48
N ASP A 81 -17.29 -6.29 6.78
CA ASP A 81 -18.28 -6.00 5.75
C ASP A 81 -17.65 -5.49 4.44
N PRO A 82 -18.24 -5.82 3.27
CA PRO A 82 -17.67 -5.49 1.97
C PRO A 82 -17.53 -3.99 1.70
N VAL A 83 -18.44 -3.17 2.23
CA VAL A 83 -18.44 -1.72 1.99
C VAL A 83 -17.29 -1.06 2.73
N SER A 84 -17.11 -1.40 4.01
CA SER A 84 -15.98 -0.92 4.81
C SER A 84 -14.65 -1.34 4.21
N TRP A 85 -14.53 -2.59 3.75
CA TRP A 85 -13.30 -3.07 3.11
C TRP A 85 -13.00 -2.32 1.81
N THR A 86 -14.01 -2.01 1.00
CA THR A 86 -13.84 -1.21 -0.21
C THR A 86 -13.37 0.21 0.12
N ALA A 87 -13.95 0.84 1.14
CA ALA A 87 -13.55 2.16 1.61
C ALA A 87 -12.10 2.17 2.15
N LEU A 88 -11.72 1.16 2.94
CA LEU A 88 -10.35 0.99 3.44
C LEU A 88 -9.35 0.79 2.29
N ARG A 89 -9.70 0.02 1.26
CA ARG A 89 -8.86 -0.17 0.07
C ARG A 89 -8.69 1.12 -0.71
N LEU A 90 -9.74 1.93 -0.85
CA LEU A 90 -9.65 3.25 -1.48
C LEU A 90 -8.73 4.18 -0.69
N LEU A 91 -8.88 4.25 0.62
CA LEU A 91 -8.01 5.04 1.50
C LEU A 91 -6.56 4.56 1.42
N GLN A 92 -6.33 3.25 1.44
CA GLN A 92 -5.01 2.65 1.31
C GLN A 92 -4.36 3.04 -0.03
N GLY A 93 -5.08 2.92 -1.15
CA GLY A 93 -4.58 3.32 -2.46
C GLY A 93 -4.16 4.79 -2.50
N LEU A 94 -5.00 5.68 -1.96
CA LEU A 94 -4.70 7.11 -1.86
C LEU A 94 -3.41 7.38 -1.08
N CYS A 95 -3.26 6.74 0.08
CA CYS A 95 -2.09 6.92 0.92
C CYS A 95 -0.82 6.29 0.31
N CYS A 96 -0.94 5.16 -0.40
CA CYS A 96 0.16 4.54 -1.13
C CYS A 96 0.70 5.45 -2.23
N ALA A 97 -0.19 6.06 -3.03
CA ALA A 97 0.23 7.01 -4.07
C ALA A 97 0.99 8.20 -3.46
N GLY A 98 0.49 8.75 -2.35
CA GLY A 98 1.17 9.83 -1.64
C GLY A 98 2.53 9.42 -1.09
N LEU A 99 2.63 8.22 -0.51
CA LEU A 99 3.87 7.67 0.02
C LEU A 99 4.93 7.48 -1.09
N TRP A 100 4.54 6.87 -2.21
CA TRP A 100 5.44 6.69 -3.36
C TRP A 100 5.92 8.02 -3.92
N LEU A 101 5.02 8.99 -4.08
CA LEU A 101 5.36 10.31 -4.58
C LEU A 101 6.38 11.03 -3.68
N VAL A 102 6.25 10.94 -2.36
CA VAL A 102 7.23 11.51 -1.42
C VAL A 102 8.60 10.84 -1.58
N ILE A 103 8.65 9.51 -1.63
CA ILE A 103 9.90 8.75 -1.76
C ILE A 103 10.59 9.08 -3.08
N GLU A 104 9.85 9.05 -4.18
CA GLU A 104 10.39 9.35 -5.51
C GLU A 104 10.87 10.81 -5.62
N SER A 105 10.15 11.73 -4.98
CA SER A 105 10.58 13.14 -4.88
C SER A 105 11.91 13.28 -4.16
N TRP A 106 12.12 12.57 -3.04
CA TRP A 106 13.40 12.58 -2.32
C TRP A 106 14.53 11.95 -3.14
N LEU A 107 14.26 10.81 -3.79
CA LEU A 107 15.26 10.17 -4.66
C LEU A 107 15.66 11.06 -5.82
N ASN A 108 14.69 11.74 -6.44
CA ASN A 108 14.94 12.70 -7.51
C ASN A 108 15.77 13.89 -7.04
N ALA A 109 15.47 14.44 -5.86
CA ALA A 109 16.20 15.58 -5.30
C ALA A 109 17.64 15.22 -4.86
N ALA A 110 17.85 13.96 -4.45
CA ALA A 110 19.15 13.46 -4.00
C ALA A 110 20.04 12.91 -5.11
N SER A 111 19.52 12.83 -6.36
CA SER A 111 20.22 12.21 -7.50
C SER A 111 20.65 13.25 -8.52
N ASP A 112 21.86 13.14 -9.02
CA ASP A 112 22.32 13.93 -10.16
C ASP A 112 21.64 13.48 -11.46
N THR A 113 21.59 14.36 -12.45
CA THR A 113 20.93 14.11 -13.75
C THR A 113 21.42 12.83 -14.42
N GLU A 114 22.70 12.51 -14.29
CA GLU A 114 23.32 11.31 -14.89
C GLU A 114 22.99 10.01 -14.16
N THR A 115 22.76 10.06 -12.85
CA THR A 115 22.54 8.87 -12.00
C THR A 115 21.08 8.63 -11.67
N ARG A 116 20.21 9.63 -11.87
CA ARG A 116 18.79 9.60 -11.52
C ARG A 116 18.04 8.37 -12.05
N GLY A 117 18.22 8.05 -13.33
CA GLY A 117 17.57 6.89 -13.94
C GLY A 117 18.00 5.56 -13.29
N ARG A 118 19.29 5.43 -12.92
CA ARG A 118 19.82 4.24 -12.25
C ARG A 118 19.26 4.12 -10.83
N VAL A 119 19.19 5.24 -10.09
CA VAL A 119 18.67 5.26 -8.71
C VAL A 119 17.19 4.90 -8.69
N LEU A 120 16.37 5.53 -9.53
CA LEU A 120 14.94 5.23 -9.61
C LEU A 120 14.69 3.81 -10.12
N GLY A 121 15.46 3.33 -11.11
CA GLY A 121 15.36 1.94 -11.58
C GLY A 121 15.68 0.93 -10.48
N ALA A 122 16.77 1.15 -9.72
CA ALA A 122 17.12 0.30 -8.59
C ALA A 122 16.03 0.31 -7.50
N TYR A 123 15.49 1.49 -7.18
CA TYR A 123 14.37 1.62 -6.25
C TYR A 123 13.16 0.80 -6.70
N THR A 124 12.75 0.94 -7.96
CA THR A 124 11.59 0.22 -8.51
C THR A 124 11.81 -1.30 -8.47
N LEU A 125 13.01 -1.78 -8.84
CA LEU A 125 13.33 -3.21 -8.76
C LEU A 125 13.27 -3.74 -7.32
N ILE A 126 13.83 -3.02 -6.36
CA ILE A 126 13.78 -3.39 -4.95
C ILE A 126 12.33 -3.39 -4.45
N GLN A 127 11.54 -2.39 -4.81
CA GLN A 127 10.12 -2.30 -4.45
C GLN A 127 9.35 -3.51 -4.96
N LEU A 128 9.48 -3.86 -6.25
CA LEU A 128 8.79 -5.00 -6.83
C LEU A 128 9.25 -6.34 -6.21
N ALA A 129 10.55 -6.48 -5.96
CA ALA A 129 11.09 -7.66 -5.31
C ALA A 129 10.52 -7.85 -3.90
N LEU A 130 10.51 -6.79 -3.08
CA LEU A 130 9.96 -6.82 -1.71
C LEU A 130 8.45 -7.09 -1.70
N GLN A 131 7.71 -6.48 -2.63
CA GLN A 131 6.28 -6.74 -2.79
C GLN A 131 6.02 -8.20 -3.18
N THR A 132 6.82 -8.76 -4.10
CA THR A 132 6.73 -10.17 -4.49
C THR A 132 7.04 -11.10 -3.31
N VAL A 133 8.08 -10.81 -2.53
CA VAL A 133 8.39 -11.56 -1.29
C VAL A 133 7.21 -11.51 -0.33
N GLY A 134 6.60 -10.33 -0.13
CA GLY A 134 5.41 -10.19 0.71
C GLY A 134 4.24 -11.07 0.23
N MET A 135 3.99 -11.11 -1.08
CA MET A 135 2.96 -12.00 -1.65
C MET A 135 3.22 -13.49 -1.36
N GLN A 136 4.48 -13.91 -1.46
CA GLN A 136 4.86 -15.32 -1.20
C GLN A 136 4.72 -15.72 0.28
N LEU A 137 4.91 -14.78 1.21
CA LEU A 137 4.73 -15.03 2.64
C LEU A 137 3.31 -15.51 2.98
N VAL A 138 2.30 -15.03 2.26
CA VAL A 138 0.89 -15.45 2.45
C VAL A 138 0.70 -16.94 2.15
N GLY A 139 1.46 -17.50 1.21
CA GLY A 139 1.39 -18.92 0.87
C GLY A 139 2.09 -19.87 1.88
N VAL A 140 2.94 -19.32 2.76
CA VAL A 140 3.74 -20.09 3.72
C VAL A 140 3.15 -20.01 5.13
N ILE A 141 2.43 -18.94 5.45
CA ILE A 141 1.85 -18.69 6.77
C ILE A 141 0.39 -19.14 6.76
N ASP A 142 -0.05 -19.81 7.82
CA ASP A 142 -1.42 -20.28 7.99
C ASP A 142 -2.41 -19.09 7.97
N ILE A 143 -3.40 -19.16 7.07
CA ILE A 143 -4.28 -18.04 6.71
C ILE A 143 -5.41 -17.86 7.74
N ASP A 144 -5.63 -18.81 8.63
CA ASP A 144 -6.79 -18.84 9.53
C ASP A 144 -6.77 -17.78 10.65
N GLY A 145 -5.63 -17.13 10.88
CA GLY A 145 -5.46 -16.11 11.91
C GLY A 145 -5.55 -14.66 11.43
N THR A 146 -5.78 -13.72 12.36
CA THR A 146 -5.62 -12.27 12.19
C THR A 146 -4.13 -11.85 12.13
N ALA A 147 -3.22 -12.78 12.40
CA ALA A 147 -1.78 -12.56 12.50
C ALA A 147 -1.19 -11.93 11.23
N LEU A 148 -1.65 -12.33 10.05
CA LEU A 148 -1.17 -11.77 8.77
C LEU A 148 -1.51 -10.29 8.59
N PHE A 149 -2.66 -9.83 9.08
CA PHE A 149 -3.00 -8.40 9.06
C PHE A 149 -2.15 -7.59 10.05
N THR A 150 -1.62 -8.23 11.09
CA THR A 150 -0.73 -7.57 12.06
C THR A 150 0.70 -7.46 11.53
N ILE A 151 1.10 -8.37 10.63
CA ILE A 151 2.42 -8.40 9.99
C ILE A 151 2.48 -7.46 8.77
N ALA A 152 1.33 -7.24 8.10
CA ALA A 152 1.23 -6.38 6.91
C ALA A 152 1.22 -4.89 7.28
#